data_c94787ea8a81379a7759e6e0638c77e4
#
_entry.id   c94787ea8a81379a7759e6e0638c77e4
#
_cell.length_a   1.000
_cell.length_b   1.000
_cell.length_c   1.000
_cell.angle_alpha   90.00
_cell.angle_beta   90.00
_cell.angle_gamma   90.00
#
_symmetry.space_group_name_H-M   'P 1'
#
loop_
_entity.id
_entity.type
_entity.pdbx_description
1 polymer ?
#
loop_
_entity_poly.entity_id
_entity_poly.type
_entity_poly.pdbx_seq_one_letter_code
_entity_poly.pdbx_strand_id
1 'polypeptide(L)'
;MASILRPTATSLHKTLSLPWLSFPPPNSCATFTPTRRRSSKCNAFFGEIPGDFFQNAVHIDDSNPLFPLLKFGVSQFEQFTVGLPENGRWVILTATGLGWIYLTARPGVLMGAIDTYILAPLQLGFDSLIGRRNLKMSDFVVGERLGEGSFGVVYSGAIVPKNISVEERVGKAKKRLENDDRFKDRVILKKVKVGTKGAEEFGDYEEWFNYRVSRAAPKSCAEFLGSFVADRTRLEFTKGGKWLVWKFEGDRTLANYLNGRNFPFNIESVMFGRILEGLNNPIKRSALIIKQIMRQIITSLKRIHDTGIVHRDIKPANLVVTKKGQIKLIDFGAATDLRIGKNYIPDSGLLDPDYCPPELFVLPEETPTPPEPIAAILSPVLWQLNSPDLFDTYSAGIILMQMAVPSLRSAAALKNFNSELKAVGHNLIKWREVTRSRPDLRILDLDSGRGWDLATKLVSERGFLRRGRLSAAASLRHPYFLLGGDQAAAVLSKLSLNKQ
;
A
#
# COMPACT_ATOMS: atom_id res chain seq x y z
N MET A 1 0.37 -32.59 -34.17
CA MET A 1 0.99 -31.65 -35.13
C MET A 1 0.36 -30.29 -34.95
N ALA A 2 0.99 -29.39 -34.24
CA ALA A 2 0.75 -27.96 -34.26
C ALA A 2 2.00 -27.29 -33.67
N SER A 3 2.73 -26.61 -34.51
CA SER A 3 3.97 -25.90 -34.27
C SER A 3 3.69 -24.58 -33.56
N ILE A 4 4.36 -24.38 -32.42
CA ILE A 4 4.36 -23.10 -31.69
C ILE A 4 5.63 -22.35 -32.04
N LEU A 5 5.49 -21.20 -32.69
CA LEU A 5 6.53 -20.23 -32.95
C LEU A 5 6.90 -19.49 -31.65
N ARG A 6 8.18 -19.54 -31.28
CA ARG A 6 8.81 -18.71 -30.25
C ARG A 6 9.39 -17.45 -30.90
N PRO A 7 9.25 -16.26 -30.32
CA PRO A 7 10.09 -15.13 -30.69
C PRO A 7 11.42 -15.18 -29.92
N THR A 8 12.49 -14.96 -30.62
CA THR A 8 13.88 -14.88 -30.18
C THR A 8 14.12 -13.58 -29.39
N ALA A 9 14.62 -13.71 -28.16
CA ALA A 9 15.10 -12.62 -27.36
C ALA A 9 16.56 -12.31 -27.70
N THR A 10 16.84 -11.11 -28.18
CA THR A 10 18.19 -10.55 -28.31
C THR A 10 18.71 -10.08 -26.95
N SER A 11 19.85 -10.62 -26.58
CA SER A 11 20.64 -10.34 -25.38
C SER A 11 21.20 -8.92 -25.42
N LEU A 12 20.97 -8.16 -24.34
CA LEU A 12 21.78 -6.99 -23.97
C LEU A 12 22.22 -7.15 -22.52
N HIS A 13 23.45 -7.67 -22.35
CA HIS A 13 24.17 -7.62 -21.07
C HIS A 13 24.47 -6.17 -20.70
N LYS A 14 23.91 -5.68 -19.60
CA LYS A 14 24.51 -4.63 -18.76
C LYS A 14 24.34 -5.05 -17.31
N THR A 15 25.43 -5.54 -16.75
CA THR A 15 25.63 -5.70 -15.31
C THR A 15 25.61 -4.33 -14.66
N LEU A 16 24.52 -4.03 -13.94
CA LEU A 16 24.44 -2.92 -12.99
C LEU A 16 24.55 -3.53 -11.59
N SER A 17 25.76 -3.49 -11.03
CA SER A 17 26.01 -3.70 -9.62
C SER A 17 25.43 -2.53 -8.83
N LEU A 18 24.48 -2.81 -7.94
CA LEU A 18 23.87 -1.84 -7.04
C LEU A 18 24.79 -1.58 -5.84
N PRO A 19 25.17 -0.35 -5.54
CA PRO A 19 26.04 0.00 -4.41
C PRO A 19 25.21 0.30 -3.15
N TRP A 20 24.80 -0.75 -2.43
CA TRP A 20 24.01 -0.59 -1.20
C TRP A 20 24.76 -0.88 0.09
N LEU A 21 26.02 -1.26 0.04
CA LEU A 21 26.79 -1.68 1.22
C LEU A 21 28.23 -1.18 1.29
N SER A 22 28.62 -0.13 0.54
CA SER A 22 29.94 0.48 0.71
C SER A 22 29.84 1.97 0.88
N PHE A 23 29.97 2.44 2.13
CA PHE A 23 30.37 3.82 2.37
C PHE A 23 31.84 3.95 1.93
N PRO A 24 32.21 4.93 1.09
CA PRO A 24 33.59 5.21 0.84
C PRO A 24 34.22 5.87 2.08
N PRO A 25 35.48 5.53 2.43
CA PRO A 25 36.24 6.27 3.43
C PRO A 25 36.50 7.70 2.92
N PRO A 26 36.64 8.68 3.81
CA PRO A 26 36.94 10.04 3.42
C PRO A 26 38.40 10.12 2.91
N ASN A 27 38.60 10.84 1.80
CA ASN A 27 39.85 11.23 1.17
C ASN A 27 40.36 10.34 0.02
N SER A 28 40.05 10.79 -1.20
CA SER A 28 41.04 10.97 -2.28
C SER A 28 40.47 11.87 -3.36
N CYS A 29 41.08 13.02 -3.56
CA CYS A 29 40.94 13.91 -4.72
C CYS A 29 41.32 13.14 -5.99
N ALA A 30 40.41 12.99 -6.92
CA ALA A 30 40.70 12.64 -8.31
C ALA A 30 40.16 13.72 -9.22
N THR A 31 41.09 14.36 -9.92
CA THR A 31 40.90 15.38 -10.96
C THR A 31 40.15 14.82 -12.14
N PHE A 32 38.97 15.37 -12.42
CA PHE A 32 38.23 15.10 -13.65
C PHE A 32 38.57 16.12 -14.73
N THR A 33 39.10 15.67 -15.84
CA THR A 33 39.21 16.42 -17.11
C THR A 33 37.83 16.40 -17.80
N PRO A 34 37.34 17.55 -18.30
CA PRO A 34 36.02 17.60 -18.92
C PRO A 34 36.09 17.20 -20.39
N THR A 35 35.53 16.07 -20.76
CA THR A 35 35.17 15.77 -22.13
C THR A 35 33.88 16.47 -22.52
N ARG A 36 34.00 17.38 -23.43
CA ARG A 36 32.96 18.20 -24.05
C ARG A 36 31.90 17.30 -24.71
N ARG A 37 30.77 17.07 -24.07
CA ARG A 37 29.54 16.55 -24.71
C ARG A 37 28.55 17.69 -24.89
N ARG A 38 28.06 17.80 -26.11
CA ARG A 38 27.11 18.80 -26.59
C ARG A 38 25.92 18.92 -25.66
N SER A 39 25.63 20.18 -25.26
CA SER A 39 24.39 20.56 -24.60
C SER A 39 23.22 20.34 -25.56
N SER A 40 22.42 19.30 -25.35
CA SER A 40 21.06 19.29 -25.81
C SER A 40 20.22 19.95 -24.72
N LYS A 41 19.54 20.98 -25.10
CA LYS A 41 18.80 21.95 -24.31
C LYS A 41 17.85 21.29 -23.33
N CYS A 42 18.09 21.42 -22.02
CA CYS A 42 17.09 21.29 -20.94
C CYS A 42 16.15 22.50 -20.92
N ASN A 43 15.51 22.82 -22.05
CA ASN A 43 14.53 23.90 -22.15
C ASN A 43 13.08 23.40 -22.35
N ALA A 44 12.81 22.14 -22.08
CA ALA A 44 11.48 21.57 -22.34
C ALA A 44 10.55 21.47 -21.11
N PHE A 45 10.95 21.95 -19.92
CA PHE A 45 10.09 21.86 -18.73
C PHE A 45 9.42 23.20 -18.33
N PHE A 46 9.85 24.32 -18.94
CA PHE A 46 9.18 25.62 -18.85
C PHE A 46 8.89 26.14 -20.26
N GLY A 47 8.24 25.30 -21.08
CA GLY A 47 7.57 25.78 -22.26
C GLY A 47 6.54 26.83 -21.85
N GLU A 48 6.50 27.95 -22.58
CA GLU A 48 5.55 29.05 -22.41
C GLU A 48 4.16 28.49 -22.11
N ILE A 49 3.69 28.65 -20.87
CA ILE A 49 2.31 28.41 -20.52
C ILE A 49 1.53 29.50 -21.25
N PRO A 50 0.66 29.15 -22.23
CA PRO A 50 -0.09 30.17 -22.97
C PRO A 50 -0.85 31.03 -21.97
N GLY A 51 -0.79 32.36 -22.11
CA GLY A 51 -1.49 33.30 -21.23
C GLY A 51 -3.00 33.03 -21.08
N ASP A 52 -3.58 32.32 -22.03
CA ASP A 52 -4.98 31.89 -22.04
C ASP A 52 -5.33 30.75 -21.07
N PHE A 53 -4.33 30.04 -20.52
CA PHE A 53 -4.59 28.92 -19.59
C PHE A 53 -5.21 29.40 -18.27
N PHE A 54 -4.86 30.59 -17.79
CA PHE A 54 -5.41 31.15 -16.57
C PHE A 54 -6.72 31.91 -16.80
N GLN A 55 -6.94 32.53 -17.96
CA GLN A 55 -8.23 33.14 -18.29
C GLN A 55 -9.33 32.09 -18.41
N ASN A 56 -8.99 30.89 -18.92
CA ASN A 56 -9.95 29.79 -19.02
C ASN A 56 -10.07 28.93 -17.73
N ALA A 57 -9.10 28.99 -16.79
CA ALA A 57 -9.16 28.28 -15.52
C ALA A 57 -9.93 29.04 -14.41
N VAL A 58 -10.24 30.31 -14.60
CA VAL A 58 -10.94 31.20 -13.62
C VAL A 58 -12.35 31.55 -14.07
N HIS A 59 -13.02 30.75 -14.89
CA HIS A 59 -14.48 30.77 -14.94
C HIS A 59 -15.04 30.04 -13.71
N ILE A 60 -14.77 30.62 -12.53
CA ILE A 60 -15.48 30.31 -11.29
C ILE A 60 -16.78 31.11 -11.37
N ASP A 61 -17.89 30.39 -11.48
CA ASP A 61 -19.22 30.94 -11.45
C ASP A 61 -19.39 31.90 -10.26
N ASP A 62 -19.86 33.10 -10.49
CA ASP A 62 -20.09 34.13 -9.46
C ASP A 62 -21.01 33.68 -8.32
N SER A 63 -21.71 32.55 -8.51
CA SER A 63 -22.55 31.93 -7.48
C SER A 63 -21.77 31.11 -6.43
N ASN A 64 -20.45 30.91 -6.61
CA ASN A 64 -19.63 30.14 -5.66
C ASN A 64 -19.38 30.95 -4.38
N PRO A 65 -19.73 30.44 -3.18
CA PRO A 65 -19.54 31.16 -1.91
C PRO A 65 -18.08 31.50 -1.60
N LEU A 66 -17.11 30.89 -2.29
CA LEU A 66 -15.68 31.18 -2.17
C LEU A 66 -15.22 32.31 -3.12
N PHE A 67 -16.05 32.73 -4.07
CA PHE A 67 -15.70 33.76 -5.04
C PHE A 67 -15.25 35.09 -4.43
N PRO A 68 -15.93 35.65 -3.40
CA PRO A 68 -15.49 36.88 -2.74
C PRO A 68 -14.12 36.76 -2.09
N LEU A 69 -13.85 35.61 -1.46
CA LEU A 69 -12.54 35.31 -0.82
C LEU A 69 -11.42 35.21 -1.83
N LEU A 70 -11.66 34.54 -2.97
CA LEU A 70 -10.71 34.43 -4.06
C LEU A 70 -10.44 35.79 -4.70
N LYS A 71 -11.49 36.59 -4.95
CA LYS A 71 -11.36 37.94 -5.49
C LYS A 71 -10.59 38.86 -4.56
N PHE A 72 -10.85 38.76 -3.25
CA PHE A 72 -10.08 39.49 -2.23
C PHE A 72 -8.61 39.06 -2.23
N GLY A 73 -8.34 37.74 -2.25
CA GLY A 73 -6.97 37.20 -2.30
C GLY A 73 -6.20 37.67 -3.53
N VAL A 74 -6.82 37.67 -4.71
CA VAL A 74 -6.23 38.16 -5.96
C VAL A 74 -5.93 39.66 -5.88
N SER A 75 -6.87 40.47 -5.38
CA SER A 75 -6.67 41.92 -5.25
C SER A 75 -5.55 42.27 -4.27
N GLN A 76 -5.43 41.54 -3.14
CA GLN A 76 -4.32 41.73 -2.20
C GLN A 76 -2.99 41.34 -2.81
N PHE A 77 -2.96 40.25 -3.59
CA PHE A 77 -1.78 39.83 -4.30
C PHE A 77 -1.34 40.86 -5.37
N GLU A 78 -2.28 41.37 -6.14
CA GLU A 78 -2.01 42.46 -7.10
C GLU A 78 -1.41 43.69 -6.41
N GLN A 79 -1.97 44.13 -5.30
CA GLN A 79 -1.44 45.24 -4.53
C GLN A 79 -0.03 44.97 -3.99
N PHE A 80 0.23 43.75 -3.50
CA PHE A 80 1.55 43.35 -2.98
C PHE A 80 2.62 43.26 -4.06
N THR A 81 2.22 42.97 -5.29
CA THR A 81 3.13 42.79 -6.44
C THR A 81 3.22 44.00 -7.36
N VAL A 82 2.55 45.13 -6.99
CA VAL A 82 2.67 46.41 -7.70
C VAL A 82 4.14 46.81 -7.74
N GLY A 83 4.68 47.06 -8.94
CA GLY A 83 6.09 47.43 -9.13
C GLY A 83 7.04 46.28 -9.53
N LEU A 84 6.57 45.04 -9.50
CA LEU A 84 7.36 43.91 -10.01
C LEU A 84 7.09 43.73 -11.51
N PRO A 85 8.14 43.36 -12.30
CA PRO A 85 7.95 42.98 -13.70
C PRO A 85 7.04 41.72 -13.77
N GLU A 86 6.33 41.59 -14.88
CA GLU A 86 5.34 40.53 -15.08
C GLU A 86 5.93 39.12 -14.79
N ASN A 87 7.12 38.85 -15.26
CA ASN A 87 7.85 37.62 -14.98
C ASN A 87 8.11 37.42 -13.47
N GLY A 88 8.37 38.48 -12.72
CA GLY A 88 8.57 38.43 -11.26
C GLY A 88 7.29 38.06 -10.50
N ARG A 89 6.13 38.57 -10.94
CA ARG A 89 4.83 38.21 -10.36
C ARG A 89 4.52 36.71 -10.52
N TRP A 90 4.77 36.17 -11.70
CA TRP A 90 4.61 34.74 -11.98
C TRP A 90 5.55 33.86 -11.16
N VAL A 91 6.79 34.29 -10.96
CA VAL A 91 7.73 33.58 -10.09
C VAL A 91 7.24 33.53 -8.65
N ILE A 92 6.75 34.65 -8.11
CA ILE A 92 6.23 34.70 -6.74
C ILE A 92 4.96 33.86 -6.59
N LEU A 93 4.02 33.94 -7.55
CA LEU A 93 2.81 33.10 -7.55
C LEU A 93 3.15 31.62 -7.57
N THR A 94 4.06 31.23 -8.46
CA THR A 94 4.50 29.84 -8.59
C THR A 94 5.22 29.38 -7.32
N ALA A 95 6.12 30.18 -6.77
CA ALA A 95 6.83 29.85 -5.53
C ALA A 95 5.88 29.75 -4.33
N THR A 96 4.90 30.67 -4.24
CA THR A 96 3.88 30.64 -3.17
C THR A 96 2.97 29.42 -3.33
N GLY A 97 2.53 29.11 -4.54
CA GLY A 97 1.72 27.92 -4.84
C GLY A 97 2.46 26.62 -4.55
N LEU A 98 3.72 26.51 -4.96
CA LEU A 98 4.57 25.37 -4.63
C LEU A 98 4.86 25.28 -3.14
N GLY A 99 5.12 26.41 -2.46
CA GLY A 99 5.28 26.48 -1.01
C GLY A 99 4.02 26.04 -0.27
N TRP A 100 2.84 26.46 -0.73
CA TRP A 100 1.56 26.01 -0.20
C TRP A 100 1.34 24.52 -0.39
N ILE A 101 1.58 24.00 -1.59
CA ILE A 101 1.53 22.55 -1.88
C ILE A 101 2.51 21.81 -0.98
N TYR A 102 3.74 22.31 -0.84
CA TYR A 102 4.77 21.72 -0.02
C TYR A 102 4.39 21.65 1.48
N LEU A 103 3.79 22.71 2.01
CA LEU A 103 3.38 22.80 3.41
C LEU A 103 2.11 22.00 3.71
N THR A 104 1.17 21.93 2.77
CA THR A 104 -0.15 21.32 2.99
C THR A 104 -0.27 19.92 2.42
N ALA A 105 0.62 19.54 1.48
CA ALA A 105 0.59 18.22 0.86
C ALA A 105 0.89 17.11 1.86
N ARG A 106 0.11 16.05 1.79
CA ARG A 106 0.40 14.78 2.45
C ARG A 106 0.76 13.75 1.38
N PRO A 107 1.82 12.99 1.55
CA PRO A 107 2.75 12.91 2.70
C PRO A 107 3.69 14.12 2.77
N GLY A 108 3.93 14.63 3.98
CA GLY A 108 4.82 15.77 4.19
C GLY A 108 6.26 15.45 3.80
N VAL A 109 6.82 16.20 2.84
CA VAL A 109 8.16 15.95 2.29
C VAL A 109 9.25 16.08 3.33
N LEU A 110 9.20 17.15 4.13
CA LEU A 110 10.23 17.42 5.13
C LEU A 110 10.32 16.28 6.16
N MET A 111 9.18 15.87 6.73
CA MET A 111 9.16 14.77 7.71
C MET A 111 9.57 13.44 7.08
N GLY A 112 9.22 13.22 5.82
CA GLY A 112 9.65 12.03 5.09
C GLY A 112 11.14 12.00 4.79
N ALA A 113 11.70 13.13 4.41
CA ALA A 113 13.14 13.27 4.20
C ALA A 113 13.91 13.11 5.52
N ILE A 114 13.47 13.74 6.60
CA ILE A 114 14.07 13.57 7.93
C ILE A 114 14.02 12.11 8.37
N ASP A 115 12.85 11.46 8.25
CA ASP A 115 12.73 10.04 8.63
C ASP A 115 13.63 9.13 7.78
N THR A 116 13.75 9.39 6.49
CA THR A 116 14.50 8.51 5.58
C THR A 116 16.00 8.75 5.63
N TYR A 117 16.43 10.00 5.61
CA TYR A 117 17.86 10.34 5.48
C TYR A 117 18.56 10.58 6.82
N ILE A 118 17.83 10.81 7.91
CA ILE A 118 18.40 11.09 9.22
C ILE A 118 17.99 10.02 10.24
N LEU A 119 16.67 9.84 10.48
CA LEU A 119 16.22 8.96 11.55
C LEU A 119 16.43 7.48 11.24
N ALA A 120 16.24 7.04 9.98
CA ALA A 120 16.44 5.65 9.61
C ALA A 120 17.92 5.21 9.72
N PRO A 121 18.90 5.95 9.17
CA PRO A 121 20.32 5.61 9.36
C PRO A 121 20.76 5.66 10.83
N LEU A 122 20.31 6.66 11.59
CA LEU A 122 20.59 6.74 13.02
C LEU A 122 20.04 5.54 13.78
N GLN A 123 18.79 5.17 13.50
CA GLN A 123 18.17 4.01 14.14
C GLN A 123 18.88 2.71 13.77
N LEU A 124 19.24 2.52 12.48
CA LEU A 124 20.03 1.36 12.06
C LEU A 124 21.39 1.33 12.77
N GLY A 125 22.05 2.48 12.90
CA GLY A 125 23.29 2.62 13.66
C GLY A 125 23.11 2.27 15.15
N PHE A 126 22.08 2.78 15.81
CA PHE A 126 21.74 2.44 17.18
C PHE A 126 21.35 0.97 17.35
N ASP A 127 20.56 0.41 16.46
CA ASP A 127 20.17 -1.00 16.49
C ASP A 127 21.37 -1.93 16.32
N SER A 128 22.38 -1.52 15.54
CA SER A 128 23.64 -2.24 15.42
C SER A 128 24.53 -2.15 16.69
N LEU A 129 24.54 -0.97 17.34
CA LEU A 129 25.33 -0.73 18.55
C LEU A 129 24.72 -1.36 19.82
N ILE A 130 23.38 -1.32 19.96
CA ILE A 130 22.66 -1.83 21.15
C ILE A 130 22.40 -3.34 21.03
N GLY A 131 22.85 -3.97 19.92
CA GLY A 131 22.68 -5.42 19.73
C GLY A 131 21.21 -5.82 19.56
N ARG A 132 20.36 -4.96 18.99
CA ARG A 132 19.10 -5.41 18.43
C ARG A 132 19.42 -6.49 17.43
N ARG A 133 19.16 -7.68 17.86
CA ARG A 133 19.46 -9.00 17.35
C ARG A 133 19.87 -8.98 15.89
N ASN A 134 21.15 -9.17 15.63
CA ASN A 134 21.56 -9.80 14.39
C ASN A 134 20.86 -11.15 14.38
N LEU A 135 19.70 -11.22 13.73
CA LEU A 135 18.94 -12.44 13.59
C LEU A 135 19.83 -13.45 12.89
N LYS A 136 19.91 -14.64 13.46
CA LYS A 136 20.67 -15.75 12.89
C LYS A 136 19.72 -16.91 12.61
N MET A 137 20.09 -17.72 11.65
CA MET A 137 19.39 -18.93 11.33
C MET A 137 19.15 -19.82 12.57
N SER A 138 20.12 -19.85 13.52
CA SER A 138 20.04 -20.59 14.76
C SER A 138 18.98 -20.09 15.74
N ASP A 139 18.45 -18.89 15.52
CA ASP A 139 17.43 -18.30 16.39
C ASP A 139 16.03 -18.78 16.06
N PHE A 140 15.86 -19.55 14.96
CA PHE A 140 14.55 -19.97 14.45
C PHE A 140 14.52 -21.48 14.18
N VAL A 141 13.33 -22.04 14.34
CA VAL A 141 12.94 -23.35 13.78
C VAL A 141 11.94 -23.10 12.68
N VAL A 142 12.18 -23.69 11.52
CA VAL A 142 11.27 -23.65 10.36
C VAL A 142 10.24 -24.75 10.52
N GLY A 143 8.97 -24.38 10.41
CA GLY A 143 7.84 -25.29 10.45
C GLY A 143 7.29 -25.59 9.06
N GLU A 144 5.98 -25.69 8.95
CA GLU A 144 5.29 -26.04 7.71
C GLU A 144 5.35 -24.91 6.68
N ARG A 145 5.37 -25.31 5.41
CA ARG A 145 5.22 -24.40 4.29
C ARG A 145 3.78 -23.89 4.23
N LEU A 146 3.60 -22.59 4.36
CA LEU A 146 2.31 -21.92 4.34
C LEU A 146 1.87 -21.48 2.94
N GLY A 147 2.85 -21.16 2.07
CA GLY A 147 2.57 -20.70 0.71
C GLY A 147 3.83 -20.47 -0.12
N GLU A 148 3.62 -20.24 -1.40
CA GLU A 148 4.68 -19.87 -2.33
C GLU A 148 4.18 -18.79 -3.27
N GLY A 149 4.97 -17.71 -3.42
CA GLY A 149 4.78 -16.67 -4.41
C GLY A 149 5.83 -16.71 -5.52
N SER A 150 5.77 -15.75 -6.42
CA SER A 150 6.72 -15.64 -7.54
C SER A 150 8.17 -15.56 -7.07
N PHE A 151 8.47 -14.81 -6.00
CA PHE A 151 9.82 -14.50 -5.54
C PHE A 151 10.20 -15.11 -4.20
N GLY A 152 9.29 -15.78 -3.51
CA GLY A 152 9.57 -16.34 -2.19
C GLY A 152 8.67 -17.48 -1.78
N VAL A 153 9.10 -18.22 -0.77
CA VAL A 153 8.36 -19.29 -0.12
C VAL A 153 8.16 -18.92 1.34
N VAL A 154 6.94 -19.05 1.83
CA VAL A 154 6.56 -18.66 3.19
C VAL A 154 6.39 -19.91 4.06
N TYR A 155 6.96 -19.85 5.26
CA TYR A 155 6.92 -20.92 6.25
C TYR A 155 6.40 -20.38 7.59
N SER A 156 5.75 -21.25 8.34
CA SER A 156 5.58 -21.03 9.79
C SER A 156 6.93 -21.23 10.50
N GLY A 157 7.10 -20.62 11.66
CA GLY A 157 8.30 -20.83 12.44
C GLY A 157 8.12 -20.45 13.90
N ALA A 158 9.13 -20.70 14.70
CA ALA A 158 9.20 -20.30 16.09
C ALA A 158 10.59 -19.79 16.47
N ILE A 159 10.63 -18.81 17.38
CA ILE A 159 11.87 -18.32 17.98
C ILE A 159 12.37 -19.33 18.99
N VAL A 160 13.65 -19.66 18.93
CA VAL A 160 14.30 -20.60 19.85
C VAL A 160 14.71 -19.85 21.14
N PRO A 161 14.29 -20.32 22.32
CA PRO A 161 14.74 -19.76 23.59
C PRO A 161 16.27 -19.91 23.77
N LYS A 162 16.95 -18.87 24.25
CA LYS A 162 18.42 -18.85 24.38
C LYS A 162 18.99 -19.79 25.45
N ASN A 163 18.17 -20.32 26.37
CA ASN A 163 18.61 -21.01 27.60
C ASN A 163 18.58 -22.55 27.51
N ILE A 164 18.55 -23.14 26.31
CA ILE A 164 18.39 -24.58 26.12
C ILE A 164 19.48 -25.12 25.18
N SER A 165 19.98 -26.35 25.38
CA SER A 165 20.98 -27.01 24.52
C SER A 165 20.48 -27.17 23.06
N VAL A 166 21.38 -27.24 22.08
CA VAL A 166 21.02 -27.22 20.64
C VAL A 166 20.13 -28.42 20.26
N GLU A 167 20.40 -29.61 20.83
CA GLU A 167 19.64 -30.85 20.53
C GLU A 167 18.23 -30.82 21.15
N GLU A 168 18.12 -30.30 22.36
CA GLU A 168 16.82 -30.12 23.06
C GLU A 168 15.99 -28.98 22.45
N ARG A 169 16.65 -28.00 21.81
CA ARG A 169 16.02 -26.87 21.12
C ARG A 169 15.15 -27.31 19.96
N VAL A 170 15.65 -28.17 19.08
CA VAL A 170 14.93 -28.61 17.87
C VAL A 170 13.73 -29.47 18.22
N GLY A 171 13.87 -30.40 19.15
CA GLY A 171 12.77 -31.27 19.59
C GLY A 171 11.64 -30.52 20.32
N LYS A 172 11.99 -29.59 21.23
CA LYS A 172 11.01 -28.77 21.96
C LYS A 172 10.34 -27.71 21.07
N ALA A 173 11.08 -27.14 20.12
CA ALA A 173 10.52 -26.14 19.20
C ALA A 173 9.57 -26.80 18.18
N LYS A 174 9.87 -28.02 17.70
CA LYS A 174 8.98 -28.80 16.84
C LYS A 174 7.70 -29.19 17.59
N LYS A 175 7.82 -29.63 18.83
CA LYS A 175 6.69 -29.95 19.72
C LYS A 175 5.87 -28.72 20.11
N ARG A 176 6.48 -27.52 20.19
CA ARG A 176 5.81 -26.24 20.44
C ARG A 176 5.03 -25.74 19.22
N LEU A 177 5.48 -25.99 17.99
CA LEU A 177 4.70 -25.68 16.77
C LEU A 177 3.42 -26.53 16.69
N GLU A 178 3.44 -27.74 17.28
CA GLU A 178 2.33 -28.69 17.25
C GLU A 178 1.32 -28.50 18.39
N ASN A 179 1.74 -28.04 19.58
CA ASN A 179 0.96 -28.19 20.82
C ASN A 179 0.80 -26.95 21.70
N ASP A 180 1.24 -25.75 21.34
CA ASP A 180 1.24 -24.66 22.31
C ASP A 180 0.49 -23.39 21.86
N ASP A 181 -0.46 -23.00 22.72
CA ASP A 181 -1.24 -21.75 22.71
C ASP A 181 -0.39 -20.48 22.95
N ARG A 182 0.94 -20.60 23.15
CA ARG A 182 1.83 -19.48 23.38
C ARG A 182 2.27 -18.80 22.09
N PHE A 183 1.36 -18.03 21.52
CA PHE A 183 1.57 -17.22 20.32
C PHE A 183 2.76 -16.24 20.36
N LYS A 184 3.39 -16.02 21.50
CA LYS A 184 4.44 -15.01 21.67
C LYS A 184 5.70 -15.33 20.89
N ASP A 185 6.01 -16.59 20.66
CA ASP A 185 7.26 -17.04 20.04
C ASP A 185 7.07 -17.52 18.58
N ARG A 186 5.85 -17.47 18.04
CA ARG A 186 5.58 -17.85 16.65
C ARG A 186 5.94 -16.73 15.69
N VAL A 187 6.53 -17.11 14.57
CA VAL A 187 6.97 -16.20 13.50
C VAL A 187 6.54 -16.70 12.13
N ILE A 188 6.52 -15.81 11.18
CA ILE A 188 6.44 -16.10 9.76
C ILE A 188 7.82 -15.87 9.15
N LEU A 189 8.28 -16.83 8.38
CA LEU A 189 9.58 -16.83 7.70
C LEU A 189 9.35 -16.87 6.20
N LYS A 190 9.80 -15.85 5.46
CA LYS A 190 9.76 -15.85 4.00
C LYS A 190 11.16 -15.99 3.45
N LYS A 191 11.41 -17.08 2.75
CA LYS A 191 12.65 -17.34 2.03
C LYS A 191 12.57 -16.72 0.65
N VAL A 192 13.49 -15.83 0.31
CA VAL A 192 13.65 -15.29 -1.04
C VAL A 192 14.21 -16.41 -1.96
N LYS A 193 13.62 -16.58 -3.14
CA LYS A 193 14.05 -17.61 -4.10
C LYS A 193 15.42 -17.27 -4.65
N VAL A 194 16.35 -18.21 -4.54
CA VAL A 194 17.71 -18.08 -5.09
C VAL A 194 17.70 -18.49 -6.56
N GLY A 195 18.36 -17.70 -7.41
CA GLY A 195 18.47 -17.97 -8.85
C GLY A 195 17.22 -17.62 -9.66
N THR A 196 16.20 -17.04 -9.06
CA THR A 196 15.04 -16.49 -9.78
C THR A 196 15.34 -15.02 -10.11
N LYS A 197 15.24 -14.65 -11.39
CA LYS A 197 15.51 -13.28 -11.86
C LYS A 197 14.64 -12.28 -11.09
N GLY A 198 15.27 -11.26 -10.52
CA GLY A 198 14.58 -10.20 -9.76
C GLY A 198 14.21 -10.56 -8.32
N ALA A 199 14.29 -11.84 -7.88
CA ALA A 199 13.83 -12.22 -6.55
C ALA A 199 14.65 -11.58 -5.43
N GLU A 200 15.96 -11.42 -5.59
CA GLU A 200 16.83 -10.78 -4.61
C GLU A 200 16.48 -9.29 -4.48
N GLU A 201 16.30 -8.59 -5.59
CA GLU A 201 15.89 -7.18 -5.63
C GLU A 201 14.53 -6.95 -4.95
N PHE A 202 13.55 -7.80 -5.28
CA PHE A 202 12.24 -7.76 -4.61
C PHE A 202 12.32 -8.10 -3.13
N GLY A 203 13.21 -9.01 -2.74
CA GLY A 203 13.48 -9.29 -1.33
C GLY A 203 14.09 -8.10 -0.59
N ASP A 204 14.94 -7.32 -1.24
CA ASP A 204 15.53 -6.09 -0.70
C ASP A 204 14.48 -4.98 -0.58
N TYR A 205 13.61 -4.81 -1.59
CA TYR A 205 12.49 -3.87 -1.52
C TYR A 205 11.52 -4.25 -0.40
N GLU A 206 11.14 -5.52 -0.31
CA GLU A 206 10.23 -5.98 0.73
C GLU A 206 10.79 -5.76 2.13
N GLU A 207 12.08 -6.05 2.36
CA GLU A 207 12.77 -5.75 3.62
C GLU A 207 12.72 -4.26 3.94
N TRP A 208 13.10 -3.42 2.99
CA TRP A 208 13.12 -1.98 3.15
C TRP A 208 11.73 -1.42 3.48
N PHE A 209 10.69 -1.82 2.74
CA PHE A 209 9.32 -1.39 2.98
C PHE A 209 8.82 -1.83 4.36
N ASN A 210 9.12 -3.07 4.77
CA ASN A 210 8.70 -3.58 6.07
C ASN A 210 9.36 -2.79 7.22
N TYR A 211 10.62 -2.43 7.14
CA TYR A 211 11.25 -1.51 8.10
C TYR A 211 10.55 -0.14 8.12
N ARG A 212 10.22 0.38 6.95
CA ARG A 212 9.53 1.66 6.81
C ARG A 212 8.15 1.66 7.47
N VAL A 213 7.28 0.71 7.09
CA VAL A 213 5.89 0.65 7.58
C VAL A 213 5.82 0.25 9.05
N SER A 214 6.75 -0.55 9.55
CA SER A 214 6.82 -0.92 10.97
C SER A 214 7.05 0.30 11.88
N ARG A 215 7.75 1.33 11.39
CA ARG A 215 7.93 2.60 12.08
C ARG A 215 6.75 3.55 11.87
N ALA A 216 6.33 3.70 10.62
CA ALA A 216 5.38 4.74 10.24
C ALA A 216 3.91 4.34 10.49
N ALA A 217 3.58 3.06 10.38
CA ALA A 217 2.21 2.55 10.49
C ALA A 217 2.12 1.20 11.26
N PRO A 218 2.70 1.05 12.46
CA PRO A 218 2.88 -0.24 13.15
C PRO A 218 1.56 -0.95 13.46
N LYS A 219 0.46 -0.21 13.62
CA LYS A 219 -0.86 -0.78 13.89
C LYS A 219 -1.56 -1.30 12.63
N SER A 220 -1.07 -0.96 11.43
CA SER A 220 -1.70 -1.28 10.15
C SER A 220 -1.05 -2.45 9.43
N CYS A 221 0.20 -2.77 9.76
CA CYS A 221 1.00 -3.78 9.09
C CYS A 221 1.46 -4.86 10.08
N ALA A 222 1.81 -6.04 9.56
CA ALA A 222 2.43 -7.08 10.37
C ALA A 222 3.76 -6.58 10.93
N GLU A 223 4.08 -6.97 12.17
CA GLU A 223 5.31 -6.56 12.87
C GLU A 223 6.51 -7.26 12.24
N PHE A 224 7.37 -6.47 11.58
CA PHE A 224 8.61 -6.97 10.98
C PHE A 224 9.71 -7.06 12.04
N LEU A 225 10.32 -8.23 12.18
CA LEU A 225 11.37 -8.48 13.17
C LEU A 225 12.78 -8.29 12.60
N GLY A 226 12.94 -8.40 11.28
CA GLY A 226 14.20 -8.25 10.59
C GLY A 226 14.44 -9.31 9.53
N SER A 227 15.69 -9.41 9.08
CA SER A 227 16.14 -10.36 8.08
C SER A 227 17.43 -11.04 8.48
N PHE A 228 17.76 -12.15 7.84
CA PHE A 228 19.06 -12.79 7.93
C PHE A 228 19.40 -13.51 6.61
N VAL A 229 20.69 -13.76 6.40
CA VAL A 229 21.19 -14.57 5.29
C VAL A 229 21.56 -15.95 5.85
N ALA A 230 21.00 -16.99 5.24
CA ALA A 230 21.29 -18.37 5.64
C ALA A 230 22.54 -18.88 4.95
N ASP A 231 23.42 -19.54 5.71
CA ASP A 231 24.58 -20.24 5.19
C ASP A 231 24.17 -21.53 4.46
N ARG A 232 24.92 -21.91 3.43
CA ARG A 232 24.65 -23.12 2.64
C ARG A 232 24.92 -24.42 3.40
N THR A 233 25.41 -24.36 4.63
CA THR A 233 25.98 -25.48 5.38
C THR A 233 24.96 -26.33 6.15
N ARG A 234 23.70 -25.88 6.31
CA ARG A 234 22.66 -26.61 7.05
C ARG A 234 21.55 -27.13 6.13
N LEU A 235 21.23 -28.41 6.26
CA LEU A 235 20.25 -29.14 5.43
C LEU A 235 18.82 -28.52 5.45
N GLU A 236 18.36 -27.98 6.57
CA GLU A 236 17.04 -27.36 6.71
C GLU A 236 16.87 -26.08 5.89
N PHE A 237 17.95 -25.42 5.56
CA PHE A 237 18.00 -24.19 4.79
C PHE A 237 18.72 -24.39 3.45
N THR A 238 18.53 -25.56 2.87
CA THR A 238 19.18 -25.96 1.60
C THR A 238 19.10 -24.85 0.55
N LYS A 239 20.26 -24.43 0.04
CA LYS A 239 20.52 -23.41 -0.99
C LYS A 239 20.81 -21.99 -0.50
N GLY A 240 20.91 -21.72 0.81
CA GLY A 240 21.24 -20.38 1.32
C GLY A 240 20.16 -19.34 1.00
N GLY A 241 20.55 -18.08 0.97
CA GLY A 241 19.68 -16.98 0.56
C GLY A 241 19.14 -16.13 1.73
N LYS A 242 18.45 -15.06 1.36
CA LYS A 242 17.85 -14.10 2.30
C LYS A 242 16.54 -14.63 2.86
N TRP A 243 16.35 -14.41 4.16
CA TRP A 243 15.13 -14.72 4.88
C TRP A 243 14.59 -13.46 5.56
N LEU A 244 13.31 -13.22 5.43
CA LEU A 244 12.56 -12.14 6.08
C LEU A 244 11.70 -12.74 7.19
N VAL A 245 11.61 -12.04 8.32
CA VAL A 245 10.98 -12.55 9.54
C VAL A 245 9.93 -11.58 10.05
N TRP A 246 8.70 -12.06 10.24
CA TRP A 246 7.63 -11.31 10.88
C TRP A 246 7.12 -12.05 12.10
N LYS A 247 6.60 -11.29 13.03
CA LYS A 247 5.80 -11.83 14.11
C LYS A 247 4.54 -12.47 13.55
N PHE A 248 4.15 -13.58 14.12
CA PHE A 248 2.89 -14.23 13.78
C PHE A 248 1.71 -13.42 14.33
N GLU A 249 0.87 -12.90 13.45
CA GLU A 249 -0.24 -12.01 13.81
C GLU A 249 -1.59 -12.74 13.88
N GLY A 250 -1.77 -13.81 13.11
CA GLY A 250 -3.00 -14.58 13.04
C GLY A 250 -2.92 -15.76 12.08
N ASP A 251 -3.84 -16.70 12.24
CA ASP A 251 -3.88 -17.95 11.46
C ASP A 251 -4.52 -17.77 10.08
N ARG A 252 -5.33 -16.74 9.90
CA ARG A 252 -6.20 -16.59 8.75
C ARG A 252 -6.11 -15.21 8.13
N THR A 253 -6.11 -15.19 6.81
CA THR A 253 -6.31 -13.98 6.02
C THR A 253 -7.80 -13.74 5.76
N LEU A 254 -8.15 -12.56 5.29
CA LEU A 254 -9.53 -12.27 4.86
C LEU A 254 -9.98 -13.23 3.74
N ALA A 255 -9.06 -13.69 2.87
CA ALA A 255 -9.36 -14.68 1.85
C ALA A 255 -9.85 -16.00 2.46
N ASN A 256 -9.23 -16.47 3.54
CA ASN A 256 -9.67 -17.69 4.23
C ASN A 256 -11.10 -17.57 4.77
N TYR A 257 -11.48 -16.39 5.28
CA TYR A 257 -12.85 -16.14 5.74
C TYR A 257 -13.84 -16.02 4.59
N LEU A 258 -13.47 -15.33 3.49
CA LEU A 258 -14.30 -15.19 2.29
C LEU A 258 -14.63 -16.53 1.63
N ASN A 259 -13.66 -17.44 1.59
CA ASN A 259 -13.82 -18.80 1.07
C ASN A 259 -14.62 -19.70 2.00
N GLY A 260 -14.86 -19.28 3.25
CA GLY A 260 -15.68 -19.99 4.20
C GLY A 260 -17.18 -19.88 3.89
N ARG A 261 -17.93 -20.99 4.13
CA ARG A 261 -19.36 -21.08 3.76
C ARG A 261 -20.25 -20.01 4.37
N ASN A 262 -19.93 -19.49 5.56
CA ASN A 262 -20.78 -18.59 6.34
C ASN A 262 -20.26 -17.16 6.41
N PHE A 263 -19.46 -16.70 5.45
CA PHE A 263 -19.04 -15.30 5.44
C PHE A 263 -20.27 -14.37 5.26
N PRO A 264 -20.38 -13.28 6.04
CA PRO A 264 -19.40 -12.73 6.99
C PRO A 264 -19.55 -13.18 8.44
N PHE A 265 -20.46 -14.10 8.76
CA PHE A 265 -20.73 -14.53 10.16
C PHE A 265 -19.55 -15.32 10.77
N ASN A 266 -18.78 -16.03 9.95
CA ASN A 266 -17.58 -16.78 10.37
C ASN A 266 -16.44 -15.91 10.94
N ILE A 267 -16.42 -14.61 10.65
CA ILE A 267 -15.42 -13.64 11.16
C ILE A 267 -15.98 -12.77 12.31
N GLU A 268 -17.27 -12.80 12.54
CA GLU A 268 -17.97 -11.89 13.45
C GLU A 268 -17.43 -11.92 14.88
N SER A 269 -17.32 -13.11 15.47
CA SER A 269 -16.81 -13.27 16.83
C SER A 269 -15.37 -12.75 16.99
N VAL A 270 -14.56 -12.89 15.95
CA VAL A 270 -13.19 -12.36 15.94
C VAL A 270 -13.20 -10.82 15.85
N MET A 271 -14.07 -10.25 15.00
CA MET A 271 -14.13 -8.79 14.80
C MET A 271 -14.73 -8.04 15.97
N PHE A 272 -15.71 -8.61 16.65
CA PHE A 272 -16.48 -7.95 17.72
C PHE A 272 -16.23 -8.54 19.11
N GLY A 273 -15.48 -9.65 19.23
CA GLY A 273 -15.30 -10.38 20.48
C GLY A 273 -16.54 -11.14 20.94
N ARG A 274 -17.65 -11.06 20.20
CA ARG A 274 -18.94 -11.70 20.48
C ARG A 274 -19.76 -11.85 19.22
N ILE A 275 -20.82 -12.63 19.29
CA ILE A 275 -21.86 -12.72 18.26
C ILE A 275 -22.87 -11.57 18.49
N LEU A 276 -23.31 -10.92 17.41
CA LEU A 276 -24.25 -9.78 17.47
C LEU A 276 -25.71 -10.30 17.50
N GLU A 277 -26.09 -10.96 18.57
CA GLU A 277 -27.41 -11.60 18.71
C GLU A 277 -28.59 -10.64 18.66
N GLY A 278 -28.39 -9.36 19.06
CA GLY A 278 -29.42 -8.33 19.03
C GLY A 278 -29.84 -7.86 17.64
N LEU A 279 -29.12 -8.28 16.57
CA LEU A 279 -29.43 -7.92 15.18
C LEU A 279 -30.08 -9.10 14.46
N ASN A 280 -31.39 -9.25 14.60
CA ASN A 280 -32.16 -10.34 13.99
C ASN A 280 -32.19 -10.35 12.48
N ASN A 281 -31.93 -9.20 11.84
CA ASN A 281 -31.89 -9.08 10.37
C ASN A 281 -30.51 -9.48 9.83
N PRO A 282 -30.38 -10.61 9.11
CA PRO A 282 -29.09 -11.10 8.63
C PRO A 282 -28.42 -10.15 7.63
N ILE A 283 -29.18 -9.39 6.85
CA ILE A 283 -28.62 -8.42 5.88
C ILE A 283 -28.00 -7.25 6.63
N LYS A 284 -28.70 -6.66 7.62
CA LYS A 284 -28.16 -5.58 8.47
C LYS A 284 -26.94 -6.04 9.25
N ARG A 285 -26.97 -7.25 9.79
CA ARG A 285 -25.83 -7.84 10.52
C ARG A 285 -24.63 -8.06 9.61
N SER A 286 -24.82 -8.61 8.41
CA SER A 286 -23.77 -8.76 7.40
C SER A 286 -23.18 -7.40 7.00
N ALA A 287 -24.02 -6.40 6.76
CA ALA A 287 -23.58 -5.05 6.41
C ALA A 287 -22.72 -4.41 7.51
N LEU A 288 -23.06 -4.62 8.79
CA LEU A 288 -22.27 -4.11 9.92
C LEU A 288 -20.88 -4.76 9.99
N ILE A 289 -20.81 -6.08 9.80
CA ILE A 289 -19.54 -6.82 9.81
C ILE A 289 -18.66 -6.33 8.66
N ILE A 290 -19.19 -6.26 7.45
CA ILE A 290 -18.48 -5.78 6.25
C ILE A 290 -18.04 -4.32 6.42
N LYS A 291 -18.90 -3.46 6.96
CA LYS A 291 -18.57 -2.05 7.25
C LYS A 291 -17.37 -1.94 8.20
N GLN A 292 -17.30 -2.78 9.23
CA GLN A 292 -16.19 -2.80 10.19
C GLN A 292 -14.89 -3.28 9.53
N ILE A 293 -14.95 -4.32 8.69
CA ILE A 293 -13.80 -4.81 7.92
C ILE A 293 -13.28 -3.68 7.01
N MET A 294 -14.17 -3.08 6.21
CA MET A 294 -13.81 -1.99 5.30
C MET A 294 -13.23 -0.78 6.02
N ARG A 295 -13.79 -0.39 7.18
CA ARG A 295 -13.25 0.70 7.99
C ARG A 295 -11.80 0.43 8.39
N GLN A 296 -11.46 -0.79 8.78
CA GLN A 296 -10.09 -1.15 9.13
C GLN A 296 -9.15 -1.14 7.92
N ILE A 297 -9.59 -1.70 6.78
CA ILE A 297 -8.81 -1.69 5.53
C ILE A 297 -8.51 -0.26 5.13
N ILE A 298 -9.53 0.60 4.98
CA ILE A 298 -9.35 2.00 4.56
C ILE A 298 -8.53 2.81 5.58
N THR A 299 -8.65 2.52 6.88
CA THR A 299 -7.81 3.16 7.91
C THR A 299 -6.35 2.77 7.75
N SER A 300 -6.07 1.51 7.45
CA SER A 300 -4.71 1.02 7.22
C SER A 300 -4.12 1.61 5.95
N LEU A 301 -4.88 1.67 4.86
CA LEU A 301 -4.49 2.35 3.63
C LEU A 301 -4.17 3.81 3.87
N LYS A 302 -5.07 4.54 4.56
CA LYS A 302 -4.81 5.96 4.91
C LYS A 302 -3.46 6.13 5.61
N ARG A 303 -3.14 5.26 6.58
CA ARG A 303 -1.91 5.38 7.35
C ARG A 303 -0.66 5.15 6.50
N ILE A 304 -0.65 4.15 5.61
CA ILE A 304 0.49 3.94 4.71
C ILE A 304 0.58 5.04 3.65
N HIS A 305 -0.55 5.50 3.11
CA HIS A 305 -0.57 6.63 2.16
C HIS A 305 -0.09 7.94 2.79
N ASP A 306 -0.42 8.21 4.06
CA ASP A 306 0.10 9.37 4.80
C ASP A 306 1.65 9.32 4.93
N THR A 307 2.26 8.14 4.76
CA THR A 307 3.74 7.98 4.75
C THR A 307 4.37 8.08 3.36
N GLY A 308 3.59 8.16 2.30
CA GLY A 308 4.06 8.18 0.91
C GLY A 308 4.21 6.82 0.27
N ILE A 309 3.74 5.77 0.93
CA ILE A 309 3.80 4.40 0.43
C ILE A 309 2.47 4.03 -0.22
N VAL A 310 2.52 3.44 -1.41
CA VAL A 310 1.40 2.77 -2.09
C VAL A 310 1.71 1.28 -2.13
N HIS A 311 0.77 0.45 -1.68
CA HIS A 311 0.98 -0.99 -1.51
C HIS A 311 0.98 -1.74 -2.83
N ARG A 312 0.08 -1.39 -3.75
CA ARG A 312 -0.11 -1.93 -5.09
C ARG A 312 -0.67 -3.36 -5.19
N ASP A 313 -0.62 -4.14 -4.13
CA ASP A 313 -1.16 -5.52 -4.12
C ASP A 313 -2.16 -5.73 -2.97
N ILE A 314 -3.18 -4.85 -2.90
CA ILE A 314 -4.25 -4.95 -1.91
C ILE A 314 -5.28 -5.97 -2.38
N LYS A 315 -5.32 -7.12 -1.67
CA LYS A 315 -6.25 -8.23 -1.92
C LYS A 315 -6.54 -8.98 -0.62
N PRO A 316 -7.62 -9.76 -0.53
CA PRO A 316 -7.98 -10.47 0.69
C PRO A 316 -6.89 -11.40 1.23
N ALA A 317 -6.04 -11.96 0.37
CA ALA A 317 -4.91 -12.81 0.77
C ALA A 317 -3.83 -12.04 1.54
N ASN A 318 -3.68 -10.72 1.28
CA ASN A 318 -2.69 -9.85 1.92
C ASN A 318 -3.25 -9.09 3.14
N LEU A 319 -4.42 -9.50 3.65
CA LEU A 319 -5.10 -8.93 4.81
C LEU A 319 -5.21 -9.99 5.92
N VAL A 320 -4.26 -9.99 6.86
CA VAL A 320 -4.26 -10.92 8.00
C VAL A 320 -5.22 -10.43 9.06
N VAL A 321 -6.07 -11.33 9.56
CA VAL A 321 -6.99 -11.08 10.66
C VAL A 321 -6.37 -11.58 11.96
N THR A 322 -6.05 -10.67 12.87
CA THR A 322 -5.48 -11.02 14.17
C THR A 322 -6.53 -11.62 15.11
N LYS A 323 -6.11 -12.34 16.13
CA LYS A 323 -7.02 -12.85 17.19
C LYS A 323 -7.83 -11.75 17.88
N LYS A 324 -7.35 -10.51 17.87
CA LYS A 324 -8.05 -9.34 18.43
C LYS A 324 -9.00 -8.66 17.44
N GLY A 325 -9.25 -9.27 16.28
CA GLY A 325 -10.11 -8.71 15.23
C GLY A 325 -9.53 -7.47 14.55
N GLN A 326 -8.21 -7.30 14.56
CA GLN A 326 -7.54 -6.26 13.80
C GLN A 326 -7.12 -6.83 12.44
N ILE A 327 -7.24 -6.02 11.39
CA ILE A 327 -6.76 -6.36 10.06
C ILE A 327 -5.42 -5.68 9.83
N LYS A 328 -4.42 -6.48 9.46
CA LYS A 328 -3.05 -6.03 9.18
C LYS A 328 -2.67 -6.35 7.75
N LEU A 329 -2.03 -5.39 7.10
CA LEU A 329 -1.46 -5.54 5.75
C LEU A 329 -0.16 -6.36 5.83
N ILE A 330 0.04 -7.22 4.83
CA ILE A 330 1.25 -8.01 4.61
C ILE A 330 1.67 -7.94 3.14
N ASP A 331 2.88 -8.38 2.85
CA ASP A 331 3.46 -8.51 1.51
C ASP A 331 3.62 -7.17 0.78
N PHE A 332 4.63 -6.42 1.19
CA PHE A 332 5.02 -5.14 0.60
C PHE A 332 6.00 -5.28 -0.57
N GLY A 333 6.16 -6.48 -1.14
CA GLY A 333 7.09 -6.72 -2.26
C GLY A 333 6.78 -5.90 -3.51
N ALA A 334 5.52 -5.57 -3.75
CA ALA A 334 5.09 -4.73 -4.88
C ALA A 334 5.02 -3.23 -4.55
N ALA A 335 5.27 -2.82 -3.30
CA ALA A 335 5.05 -1.45 -2.86
C ALA A 335 5.98 -0.44 -3.54
N THR A 336 5.58 0.82 -3.54
CA THR A 336 6.39 1.97 -3.97
C THR A 336 6.36 3.06 -2.90
N ASP A 337 7.50 3.76 -2.71
CA ASP A 337 7.56 4.98 -1.90
C ASP A 337 7.95 6.15 -2.80
N LEU A 338 6.98 6.97 -3.14
CA LEU A 338 7.17 8.12 -4.01
C LEU A 338 7.94 9.26 -3.35
N ARG A 339 8.05 9.24 -2.03
CA ARG A 339 8.75 10.26 -1.26
C ARG A 339 10.26 10.19 -1.47
N ILE A 340 10.80 8.99 -1.64
CA ILE A 340 12.24 8.76 -1.82
C ILE A 340 12.60 8.12 -3.16
N GLY A 341 11.63 7.96 -4.04
CA GLY A 341 11.83 7.37 -5.34
C GLY A 341 12.05 5.85 -5.34
N LYS A 342 11.81 5.18 -4.20
CA LYS A 342 12.00 3.74 -4.11
C LYS A 342 10.92 3.01 -4.89
N ASN A 343 11.34 2.17 -5.85
CA ASN A 343 10.44 1.53 -6.81
C ASN A 343 9.51 2.56 -7.49
N TYR A 344 10.11 3.69 -7.91
CA TYR A 344 9.41 4.90 -8.37
C TYR A 344 8.58 4.65 -9.63
N ILE A 345 9.15 3.93 -10.60
CA ILE A 345 8.47 3.40 -11.78
C ILE A 345 8.61 1.88 -11.71
N PRO A 346 7.68 1.22 -11.04
CA PRO A 346 7.78 -0.21 -10.86
C PRO A 346 7.44 -0.94 -12.15
N ASP A 347 8.24 -1.93 -12.49
CA ASP A 347 7.89 -2.88 -13.54
C ASP A 347 6.53 -3.52 -13.25
N SER A 348 5.71 -3.63 -14.29
CA SER A 348 4.30 -4.02 -14.22
C SER A 348 4.06 -5.48 -13.79
N GLY A 349 5.11 -6.28 -13.60
CA GLY A 349 5.02 -7.73 -13.53
C GLY A 349 4.40 -8.37 -12.28
N LEU A 350 3.97 -7.59 -11.28
CA LEU A 350 3.58 -8.13 -9.97
C LEU A 350 2.14 -7.86 -9.55
N LEU A 351 1.33 -7.32 -10.42
CA LEU A 351 -0.04 -6.96 -10.09
C LEU A 351 -0.98 -8.16 -10.19
N ASP A 352 -1.85 -8.33 -9.21
CA ASP A 352 -2.94 -9.29 -9.28
C ASP A 352 -4.06 -8.73 -10.18
N PRO A 353 -4.34 -9.34 -11.35
CA PRO A 353 -5.28 -8.81 -12.33
C PRO A 353 -6.71 -8.73 -11.80
N ASP A 354 -7.05 -9.51 -10.75
CA ASP A 354 -8.39 -9.51 -10.19
C ASP A 354 -8.67 -8.31 -9.28
N TYR A 355 -7.62 -7.62 -8.81
CA TYR A 355 -7.76 -6.48 -7.88
C TYR A 355 -7.08 -5.21 -8.37
N CYS A 356 -6.25 -5.28 -9.41
CA CYS A 356 -5.51 -4.11 -9.88
C CYS A 356 -6.44 -3.13 -10.64
N PRO A 357 -6.20 -1.81 -10.52
CA PRO A 357 -6.95 -0.81 -11.27
C PRO A 357 -6.60 -0.81 -12.75
N PRO A 358 -7.47 -0.20 -13.59
CA PRO A 358 -7.27 -0.17 -15.05
C PRO A 358 -6.02 0.60 -15.49
N GLU A 359 -5.56 1.56 -14.69
CA GLU A 359 -4.40 2.39 -15.00
C GLU A 359 -3.06 1.68 -14.88
N LEU A 360 -2.98 0.46 -14.35
CA LEU A 360 -1.80 -0.39 -14.17
C LEU A 360 -0.60 0.27 -13.46
N PHE A 361 -0.35 1.54 -13.69
CA PHE A 361 0.76 2.30 -13.11
C PHE A 361 0.29 3.26 -12.01
N VAL A 362 1.13 3.42 -11.00
CA VAL A 362 0.90 4.35 -9.89
C VAL A 362 1.06 5.80 -10.36
N LEU A 363 2.06 6.04 -11.20
CA LEU A 363 2.30 7.29 -11.92
C LEU A 363 2.16 7.03 -13.43
N PRO A 364 1.92 8.07 -14.25
CA PRO A 364 1.96 7.94 -15.70
C PRO A 364 3.29 7.35 -16.19
N GLU A 365 3.25 6.54 -17.25
CA GLU A 365 4.43 5.86 -17.80
C GLU A 365 5.49 6.85 -18.27
N GLU A 366 5.08 8.01 -18.76
CA GLU A 366 5.96 9.08 -19.23
C GLU A 366 6.61 9.86 -18.08
N THR A 367 6.28 9.56 -16.83
CA THR A 367 6.87 10.24 -15.67
C THR A 367 8.37 9.96 -15.61
N PRO A 368 9.23 11.00 -15.69
CA PRO A 368 10.68 10.79 -15.66
C PRO A 368 11.10 10.19 -14.31
N THR A 369 12.07 9.29 -14.34
CA THR A 369 12.66 8.70 -13.13
C THR A 369 13.70 9.66 -12.56
N PRO A 370 13.40 10.48 -11.55
CA PRO A 370 14.36 11.37 -10.93
C PRO A 370 15.29 10.58 -10.00
N PRO A 371 16.51 11.09 -9.72
CA PRO A 371 17.32 10.56 -8.62
C PRO A 371 16.59 10.71 -7.29
N GLU A 372 16.87 9.82 -6.34
CA GLU A 372 16.13 9.73 -5.06
C GLU A 372 15.91 11.06 -4.30
N PRO A 373 16.91 11.93 -4.10
CA PRO A 373 16.72 13.22 -3.43
C PRO A 373 15.73 14.15 -4.16
N ILE A 374 15.78 14.17 -5.49
CA ILE A 374 14.86 14.97 -6.31
C ILE A 374 13.46 14.36 -6.26
N ALA A 375 13.32 13.04 -6.26
CA ALA A 375 12.03 12.36 -6.09
C ALA A 375 11.38 12.75 -4.76
N ALA A 376 12.15 12.82 -3.67
CA ALA A 376 11.65 13.28 -2.37
C ALA A 376 11.12 14.71 -2.42
N ILE A 377 11.83 15.62 -3.08
CA ILE A 377 11.42 17.03 -3.24
C ILE A 377 10.17 17.17 -4.11
N LEU A 378 10.09 16.41 -5.20
CA LEU A 378 8.97 16.48 -6.15
C LEU A 378 7.73 15.66 -5.69
N SER A 379 7.89 14.76 -4.74
CA SER A 379 6.83 13.82 -4.37
C SER A 379 5.50 14.46 -3.98
N PRO A 380 5.40 15.62 -3.28
CA PRO A 380 4.13 16.24 -3.00
C PRO A 380 3.40 16.72 -4.25
N VAL A 381 4.14 17.28 -5.20
CA VAL A 381 3.59 17.74 -6.48
C VAL A 381 3.06 16.55 -7.27
N LEU A 382 3.88 15.52 -7.41
CA LEU A 382 3.50 14.28 -8.10
C LEU A 382 2.31 13.60 -7.42
N TRP A 383 2.27 13.60 -6.07
CA TRP A 383 1.16 13.05 -5.31
C TRP A 383 -0.13 13.81 -5.54
N GLN A 384 -0.11 15.14 -5.59
CA GLN A 384 -1.30 15.96 -5.85
C GLN A 384 -1.78 15.82 -7.30
N LEU A 385 -0.88 15.84 -8.26
CA LEU A 385 -1.23 15.75 -9.69
C LEU A 385 -1.77 14.36 -10.05
N ASN A 386 -1.10 13.31 -9.61
CA ASN A 386 -1.36 11.94 -10.08
C ASN A 386 -2.18 11.09 -9.09
N SER A 387 -2.31 11.53 -7.82
CA SER A 387 -3.07 10.82 -6.78
C SER A 387 -2.77 9.31 -6.74
N PRO A 388 -1.51 8.91 -6.52
CA PRO A 388 -1.07 7.52 -6.60
C PRO A 388 -1.72 6.62 -5.56
N ASP A 389 -2.16 7.18 -4.42
CA ASP A 389 -2.91 6.52 -3.35
C ASP A 389 -4.27 5.95 -3.83
N LEU A 390 -4.81 6.49 -4.92
CA LEU A 390 -6.06 6.00 -5.50
C LEU A 390 -5.91 4.62 -6.15
N PHE A 391 -4.69 4.17 -6.39
CA PHE A 391 -4.41 2.82 -6.86
C PHE A 391 -4.94 1.78 -5.87
N ASP A 392 -4.55 1.86 -4.61
CA ASP A 392 -4.96 0.91 -3.56
C ASP A 392 -6.45 1.02 -3.21
N THR A 393 -7.04 2.21 -3.35
CA THR A 393 -8.47 2.40 -3.04
C THR A 393 -9.38 1.73 -4.07
N TYR A 394 -8.95 1.59 -5.33
CA TYR A 394 -9.67 0.76 -6.30
C TYR A 394 -9.75 -0.69 -5.84
N SER A 395 -8.61 -1.27 -5.47
CA SER A 395 -8.52 -2.64 -4.96
C SER A 395 -9.44 -2.84 -3.73
N ALA A 396 -9.48 -1.85 -2.83
CA ALA A 396 -10.40 -1.87 -1.69
C ALA A 396 -11.87 -1.83 -2.13
N GLY A 397 -12.20 -1.13 -3.22
CA GLY A 397 -13.53 -1.13 -3.84
C GLY A 397 -13.93 -2.51 -4.38
N ILE A 398 -13.02 -3.20 -5.06
CA ILE A 398 -13.24 -4.58 -5.53
C ILE A 398 -13.44 -5.54 -4.33
N ILE A 399 -12.66 -5.39 -3.26
CA ILE A 399 -12.83 -6.17 -2.03
C ILE A 399 -14.20 -5.90 -1.39
N LEU A 400 -14.69 -4.66 -1.37
CA LEU A 400 -16.03 -4.34 -0.88
C LEU A 400 -17.11 -5.05 -1.69
N MET A 401 -17.01 -5.02 -3.03
CA MET A 401 -17.92 -5.76 -3.92
C MET A 401 -17.89 -7.26 -3.63
N GLN A 402 -16.72 -7.86 -3.54
CA GLN A 402 -16.54 -9.28 -3.27
C GLN A 402 -17.12 -9.70 -1.90
N MET A 403 -16.96 -8.89 -0.87
CA MET A 403 -17.53 -9.17 0.46
C MET A 403 -19.05 -9.05 0.48
N ALA A 404 -19.57 -7.98 -0.12
CA ALA A 404 -20.99 -7.64 -0.04
C ALA A 404 -21.87 -8.46 -0.99
N VAL A 405 -21.31 -8.94 -2.11
CA VAL A 405 -22.03 -9.67 -3.15
C VAL A 405 -21.62 -11.15 -3.11
N PRO A 406 -22.45 -12.05 -2.55
CA PRO A 406 -22.08 -13.45 -2.33
C PRO A 406 -21.64 -14.19 -3.61
N SER A 407 -22.23 -13.88 -4.76
CA SER A 407 -21.88 -14.48 -6.04
C SER A 407 -20.46 -14.14 -6.52
N LEU A 408 -19.84 -13.05 -6.04
CA LEU A 408 -18.50 -12.63 -6.45
C LEU A 408 -17.35 -13.24 -5.61
N ARG A 409 -17.67 -14.12 -4.66
CA ARG A 409 -16.66 -14.68 -3.75
C ARG A 409 -15.80 -15.77 -4.38
N SER A 410 -16.24 -16.42 -5.45
CA SER A 410 -15.40 -17.38 -6.17
C SER A 410 -14.47 -16.68 -7.17
N ALA A 411 -13.27 -17.21 -7.37
CA ALA A 411 -12.29 -16.65 -8.31
C ALA A 411 -12.84 -16.54 -9.74
N ALA A 412 -13.59 -17.55 -10.21
CA ALA A 412 -14.19 -17.52 -11.55
C ALA A 412 -15.23 -16.40 -11.68
N ALA A 413 -16.08 -16.21 -10.67
CA ALA A 413 -17.09 -15.16 -10.69
C ALA A 413 -16.47 -13.76 -10.60
N LEU A 414 -15.42 -13.60 -9.80
CA LEU A 414 -14.68 -12.33 -9.73
C LEU A 414 -14.02 -11.99 -11.06
N LYS A 415 -13.41 -12.96 -11.72
CA LYS A 415 -12.84 -12.77 -13.06
C LYS A 415 -13.89 -12.38 -14.11
N ASN A 416 -15.06 -13.02 -14.08
CA ASN A 416 -16.17 -12.63 -14.96
C ASN A 416 -16.66 -11.21 -14.67
N PHE A 417 -16.84 -10.86 -13.39
CA PHE A 417 -17.19 -9.52 -12.95
C PHE A 417 -16.19 -8.47 -13.48
N ASN A 418 -14.87 -8.72 -13.33
CA ASN A 418 -13.85 -7.82 -13.85
C ASN A 418 -13.89 -7.69 -15.37
N SER A 419 -14.20 -8.76 -16.10
CA SER A 419 -14.39 -8.71 -17.55
C SER A 419 -15.62 -7.87 -17.94
N GLU A 420 -16.75 -8.04 -17.25
CA GLU A 420 -17.96 -7.23 -17.45
C GLU A 420 -17.70 -5.76 -17.11
N LEU A 421 -17.01 -5.51 -15.99
CA LEU A 421 -16.67 -4.17 -15.52
C LEU A 421 -15.75 -3.44 -16.50
N LYS A 422 -14.77 -4.14 -17.06
CA LYS A 422 -13.89 -3.62 -18.12
C LYS A 422 -14.68 -3.26 -19.37
N ALA A 423 -15.66 -4.09 -19.78
CA ALA A 423 -16.49 -3.84 -20.95
C ALA A 423 -17.33 -2.55 -20.84
N VAL A 424 -17.67 -2.12 -19.61
CA VAL A 424 -18.43 -0.88 -19.35
C VAL A 424 -17.52 0.29 -18.89
N GLY A 425 -16.20 0.20 -19.11
CA GLY A 425 -15.24 1.24 -18.77
C GLY A 425 -15.08 1.44 -17.26
N HIS A 426 -15.05 0.36 -16.48
CA HIS A 426 -14.91 0.38 -15.01
C HIS A 426 -15.97 1.22 -14.27
N ASN A 427 -17.16 1.35 -14.89
CA ASN A 427 -18.29 2.09 -14.32
C ASN A 427 -19.29 1.13 -13.69
N LEU A 428 -19.34 1.06 -12.35
CA LEU A 428 -20.24 0.17 -11.62
C LEU A 428 -21.73 0.50 -11.83
N ILE A 429 -22.08 1.76 -12.09
CA ILE A 429 -23.47 2.16 -12.37
C ILE A 429 -23.92 1.50 -13.68
N LYS A 430 -23.13 1.67 -14.75
CA LYS A 430 -23.40 1.02 -16.03
C LYS A 430 -23.36 -0.52 -15.91
N TRP A 431 -22.41 -1.06 -15.15
CA TRP A 431 -22.34 -2.50 -14.91
C TRP A 431 -23.64 -3.02 -14.28
N ARG A 432 -24.18 -2.33 -13.27
CA ARG A 432 -25.44 -2.72 -12.63
C ARG A 432 -26.63 -2.75 -13.58
N GLU A 433 -26.66 -1.87 -14.58
CA GLU A 433 -27.72 -1.78 -15.58
C GLU A 433 -27.65 -2.91 -16.62
N VAL A 434 -26.43 -3.32 -17.03
CA VAL A 434 -26.22 -4.26 -18.13
C VAL A 434 -25.96 -5.70 -17.69
N THR A 435 -25.58 -5.92 -16.43
CA THR A 435 -25.24 -7.27 -15.95
C THR A 435 -26.43 -8.21 -16.02
N ARG A 436 -26.22 -9.39 -16.62
CA ARG A 436 -27.25 -10.42 -16.76
C ARG A 436 -27.42 -11.28 -15.48
N SER A 437 -26.40 -11.30 -14.63
CA SER A 437 -26.34 -12.16 -13.45
C SER A 437 -27.32 -11.77 -12.34
N ARG A 438 -27.85 -10.55 -12.33
CA ARG A 438 -28.72 -9.96 -11.29
C ARG A 438 -28.20 -10.25 -9.88
N PRO A 439 -27.00 -9.80 -9.54
CA PRO A 439 -26.39 -10.10 -8.26
C PRO A 439 -27.19 -9.53 -7.10
N ASP A 440 -27.10 -10.18 -5.94
CA ASP A 440 -27.73 -9.69 -4.69
C ASP A 440 -26.95 -8.50 -4.13
N LEU A 441 -27.47 -7.29 -4.33
CA LEU A 441 -26.86 -6.02 -3.90
C LEU A 441 -27.49 -5.48 -2.59
N ARG A 442 -28.41 -6.20 -1.95
CA ARG A 442 -29.17 -5.72 -0.78
C ARG A 442 -28.29 -5.20 0.36
N ILE A 443 -27.10 -5.77 0.56
CA ILE A 443 -26.13 -5.28 1.58
C ILE A 443 -25.62 -3.88 1.23
N LEU A 444 -25.34 -3.61 -0.05
CA LEU A 444 -24.85 -2.32 -0.52
C LEU A 444 -25.97 -1.26 -0.62
N ASP A 445 -27.20 -1.71 -0.85
CA ASP A 445 -28.37 -0.84 -1.00
C ASP A 445 -28.96 -0.39 0.35
N LEU A 446 -28.50 -0.94 1.47
CA LEU A 446 -28.92 -0.49 2.80
C LEU A 446 -28.58 1.00 3.03
N ASP A 447 -29.35 1.60 3.95
CA ASP A 447 -29.15 3.01 4.36
C ASP A 447 -29.17 3.96 3.13
N SER A 448 -30.16 3.82 2.26
CA SER A 448 -30.32 4.59 1.01
C SER A 448 -29.16 4.39 0.02
N GLY A 449 -28.60 3.20 -0.06
CA GLY A 449 -27.56 2.84 -1.03
C GLY A 449 -26.16 3.39 -0.69
N ARG A 450 -25.90 3.73 0.56
CA ARG A 450 -24.59 4.30 0.96
C ARG A 450 -23.43 3.36 0.69
N GLY A 451 -23.64 2.04 0.80
CA GLY A 451 -22.63 1.04 0.46
C GLY A 451 -22.33 1.00 -1.02
N TRP A 452 -23.38 1.08 -1.84
CA TRP A 452 -23.27 1.17 -3.29
C TRP A 452 -22.57 2.45 -3.73
N ASP A 453 -22.96 3.60 -3.16
CA ASP A 453 -22.33 4.89 -3.44
C ASP A 453 -20.82 4.89 -3.10
N LEU A 454 -20.43 4.29 -1.96
CA LEU A 454 -19.00 4.11 -1.66
C LEU A 454 -18.30 3.21 -2.68
N ALA A 455 -18.89 2.07 -3.04
CA ALA A 455 -18.31 1.14 -4.02
C ALA A 455 -18.09 1.81 -5.38
N THR A 456 -19.10 2.54 -5.89
CA THR A 456 -19.00 3.27 -7.16
C THR A 456 -17.90 4.32 -7.14
N LYS A 457 -17.74 5.05 -6.02
CA LYS A 457 -16.70 6.06 -5.87
C LYS A 457 -15.30 5.47 -5.70
N LEU A 458 -15.17 4.27 -5.13
CA LEU A 458 -13.88 3.58 -5.01
C LEU A 458 -13.42 2.95 -6.33
N VAL A 459 -14.35 2.47 -7.15
CA VAL A 459 -14.05 1.78 -8.43
C VAL A 459 -14.03 2.74 -9.63
N SER A 460 -14.46 4.00 -9.44
CA SER A 460 -14.44 4.99 -10.52
C SER A 460 -13.04 5.26 -11.07
N GLU A 461 -12.97 5.86 -12.26
CA GLU A 461 -11.71 6.28 -12.86
C GLU A 461 -10.94 7.25 -11.97
N ARG A 462 -9.61 7.20 -12.07
CA ARG A 462 -8.70 8.13 -11.44
C ARG A 462 -8.60 9.40 -12.29
N GLY A 463 -9.26 10.47 -11.83
CA GLY A 463 -9.21 11.76 -12.51
C GLY A 463 -8.04 12.63 -12.07
N PHE A 464 -7.73 13.62 -12.89
CA PHE A 464 -6.72 14.63 -12.61
C PHE A 464 -7.06 15.46 -11.36
N LEU A 465 -6.06 15.84 -10.56
CA LEU A 465 -6.22 16.61 -9.32
C LEU A 465 -7.21 15.99 -8.33
N ARG A 466 -7.14 14.67 -8.12
CA ARG A 466 -7.97 13.93 -7.16
C ARG A 466 -9.47 13.94 -7.45
N ARG A 467 -9.85 14.19 -8.68
CA ARG A 467 -11.25 14.03 -9.13
C ARG A 467 -11.56 12.55 -9.39
N GLY A 468 -12.81 12.20 -9.32
CA GLY A 468 -13.28 10.82 -9.54
C GLY A 468 -13.13 9.96 -8.30
N ARG A 469 -12.21 9.00 -8.31
CA ARG A 469 -12.02 8.00 -7.24
C ARG A 469 -11.69 8.64 -5.89
N LEU A 470 -12.28 8.11 -4.80
CA LEU A 470 -12.01 8.62 -3.44
C LEU A 470 -10.65 8.11 -2.93
N SER A 471 -9.90 9.02 -2.28
CA SER A 471 -8.74 8.62 -1.47
C SER A 471 -9.19 7.92 -0.19
N ALA A 472 -8.28 7.18 0.46
CA ALA A 472 -8.57 6.53 1.74
C ALA A 472 -9.05 7.53 2.82
N ALA A 473 -8.44 8.73 2.86
CA ALA A 473 -8.86 9.78 3.79
C ALA A 473 -10.27 10.34 3.49
N ALA A 474 -10.62 10.50 2.21
CA ALA A 474 -11.96 10.94 1.80
C ALA A 474 -13.00 9.84 2.06
N SER A 475 -12.64 8.58 1.79
CA SER A 475 -13.51 7.42 2.04
C SER A 475 -13.90 7.27 3.51
N LEU A 476 -13.00 7.53 4.47
CA LEU A 476 -13.33 7.48 5.90
C LEU A 476 -14.36 8.52 6.33
N ARG A 477 -14.51 9.62 5.59
CA ARG A 477 -15.54 10.64 5.81
C ARG A 477 -16.84 10.36 5.09
N HIS A 478 -16.89 9.30 4.28
CA HIS A 478 -18.08 8.94 3.52
C HIS A 478 -19.25 8.54 4.43
N PRO A 479 -20.51 8.91 4.11
CA PRO A 479 -21.70 8.57 4.91
C PRO A 479 -21.85 7.07 5.19
N TYR A 480 -21.30 6.19 4.38
CA TYR A 480 -21.26 4.74 4.63
C TYR A 480 -20.68 4.40 5.99
N PHE A 481 -19.65 5.11 6.44
CA PHE A 481 -18.99 4.85 7.73
C PHE A 481 -19.64 5.60 8.91
N LEU A 482 -20.65 6.42 8.69
CA LEU A 482 -21.44 6.98 9.78
C LEU A 482 -22.24 5.86 10.45
N LEU A 483 -22.20 5.84 11.77
CA LEU A 483 -22.95 4.83 12.56
C LEU A 483 -24.39 5.28 12.71
N GLY A 484 -25.36 4.45 12.31
CA GLY A 484 -26.74 4.55 12.74
C GLY A 484 -26.88 4.10 14.22
N GLY A 485 -28.04 4.36 14.86
CA GLY A 485 -28.26 4.07 16.28
C GLY A 485 -27.92 2.65 16.71
N ASP A 486 -28.39 1.64 15.98
CA ASP A 486 -28.12 0.22 16.27
C ASP A 486 -26.64 -0.14 16.11
N GLN A 487 -25.97 0.46 15.14
CA GLN A 487 -24.56 0.25 14.86
C GLN A 487 -23.66 0.94 15.90
N ALA A 488 -24.07 2.11 16.38
CA ALA A 488 -23.39 2.81 17.46
C ALA A 488 -23.44 2.00 18.76
N ALA A 489 -24.57 1.44 19.12
CA ALA A 489 -24.74 0.57 20.30
C ALA A 489 -23.83 -0.67 20.25
N ALA A 490 -23.74 -1.35 19.09
CA ALA A 490 -22.89 -2.51 18.90
C ALA A 490 -21.38 -2.19 19.01
N VAL A 491 -20.95 -1.00 18.58
CA VAL A 491 -19.55 -0.56 18.69
C VAL A 491 -19.22 -0.07 20.09
N LEU A 492 -20.13 0.69 20.72
CA LEU A 492 -19.96 1.22 22.09
C LEU A 492 -19.83 0.08 23.11
N SER A 493 -20.60 -1.00 22.94
CA SER A 493 -20.50 -2.18 23.82
C SER A 493 -19.12 -2.85 23.76
N LYS A 494 -18.40 -2.77 22.64
CA LYS A 494 -17.01 -3.26 22.54
C LYS A 494 -16.04 -2.36 23.32
N LEU A 495 -16.29 -1.05 23.35
CA LEU A 495 -15.45 -0.09 24.07
C LEU A 495 -15.60 -0.21 25.59
N SER A 496 -16.78 -0.59 26.07
CA SER A 496 -17.02 -0.80 27.49
C SER A 496 -16.39 -2.08 28.04
N LEU A 497 -16.25 -3.13 27.21
CA LEU A 497 -15.59 -4.39 27.58
C LEU A 497 -14.06 -4.31 27.61
N ASN A 498 -13.45 -3.34 26.95
CA ASN A 498 -11.99 -3.11 27.00
C ASN A 498 -11.55 -2.28 28.23
N LYS A 499 -12.47 -1.90 29.11
CA LYS A 499 -12.21 -1.16 30.35
C LYS A 499 -12.30 -2.03 31.62
N GLN A 500 -12.63 -3.30 31.48
CA GLN A 500 -12.51 -4.33 32.52
C GLN A 500 -11.34 -5.28 32.14
#